data_9b37077ccd89802d61c36d7f6ba197cf
#
_entry.id   9b37077ccd89802d61c36d7f6ba197cf
#
_cell.length_a   1.000
_cell.length_b   1.000
_cell.length_c   1.000
_cell.angle_alpha   90.00
_cell.angle_beta   90.00
_cell.angle_gamma   90.00
#
_symmetry.space_group_name_H-M   'P 1'
#
loop_
_entity.id
_entity.type
_entity.pdbx_description
1 polymer ?
#
loop_
_entity_poly.entity_id
_entity_poly.type
_entity_poly.pdbx_seq_one_letter_code
_entity_poly.pdbx_strand_id
1 'polypeptide(L)'
;MRGVRPGRWVVVTAALASVAVPVCTSGHPPTGHPGHAARYDTGHPSRYAGQRGGGQRGGGPAPFALPVGHGGRLAPEPGHARPAALEAPTAGLLSNTTGAEGVAPALAADARYVQGSHVLRLASGRWMYLPDGKTASAVVVAGHPPARRQIERSRAWLASGRVPGTSTERRAAAERALLAMRALLRPNGAVAAGWSDGWKYSWPRDSSFVSAAFAHTGHDAEAYRILGYSAATQRADGTWEARTKLDGSGPPDARSAQLDANGWVPWATWQWYQEAPPATRRARLATLYPMIRKAADHAAASLRADGLPPASPDYWELTTATANIGTAAPLLAGLNAAADLAREANRPQDADRWTRAARRLSAGISTRFLPLGYQRTVDGRHGRDSAVAFMAPPFNEAPSGLAGALDTTYRELLLPNGGLTPGNDPGARWGAYAWTPSTAFFALAWAGTGRPEKAGRVLDWVLSKRNALGELSEKVDGKGRPSSVAPLAWTGSIAVLALVALEGTGLPTPPLGP
;
A
#
# COMPACT_ATOMS: atom_id res chain seq x y z
N MET A 1 15.57 9.67 62.90
CA MET A 1 14.46 10.32 63.67
C MET A 1 14.07 11.62 63.03
N ARG A 2 12.85 11.76 62.60
CA ARG A 2 11.95 12.79 62.02
C ARG A 2 11.31 12.23 60.79
N GLY A 3 10.18 11.78 60.75
CA GLY A 3 8.81 12.10 61.10
C GLY A 3 8.14 12.66 59.84
N VAL A 4 7.56 11.73 58.92
CA VAL A 4 6.80 12.12 57.75
C VAL A 4 5.30 11.92 58.06
N ARG A 5 4.50 12.98 57.97
CA ARG A 5 3.04 12.97 58.17
C ARG A 5 2.32 12.63 56.84
N PRO A 6 1.17 11.95 56.87
CA PRO A 6 0.40 11.59 55.67
C PRO A 6 -0.52 12.70 55.23
N GLY A 7 -0.57 12.94 53.88
CA GLY A 7 -1.44 13.92 53.22
C GLY A 7 -2.85 13.34 52.97
N ARG A 8 -3.84 14.19 53.17
CA ARG A 8 -5.29 13.98 53.05
C ARG A 8 -5.72 13.75 51.60
N TRP A 9 -6.56 12.74 51.41
CA TRP A 9 -7.32 12.53 50.16
C TRP A 9 -8.59 13.39 50.22
N VAL A 10 -8.84 14.21 49.15
CA VAL A 10 -10.11 14.90 48.92
C VAL A 10 -10.88 14.07 47.87
N VAL A 11 -12.01 13.54 48.28
CA VAL A 11 -12.97 12.89 47.38
C VAL A 11 -13.90 13.98 46.82
N VAL A 12 -13.89 14.16 45.50
CA VAL A 12 -14.88 15.03 44.79
C VAL A 12 -15.89 14.09 44.14
N THR A 13 -17.11 14.15 44.72
CA THR A 13 -18.30 13.49 44.16
C THR A 13 -18.91 14.39 43.10
N ALA A 14 -18.98 13.95 41.85
CA ALA A 14 -19.70 14.60 40.77
C ALA A 14 -21.08 13.98 40.61
N ALA A 15 -22.11 14.82 40.74
CA ALA A 15 -23.50 14.45 40.57
C ALA A 15 -23.86 14.32 39.09
N LEU A 16 -24.56 13.23 38.75
CA LEU A 16 -25.19 12.98 37.46
C LEU A 16 -26.51 13.78 37.38
N ALA A 17 -26.62 14.67 36.43
CA ALA A 17 -27.87 15.28 36.01
C ALA A 17 -28.38 14.59 34.73
N SER A 18 -29.51 13.90 34.86
CA SER A 18 -30.27 13.30 33.77
C SER A 18 -31.06 14.37 33.04
N VAL A 19 -30.88 14.53 31.73
CA VAL A 19 -31.75 15.33 30.86
C VAL A 19 -32.58 14.40 30.00
N ALA A 20 -33.87 14.44 30.15
CA ALA A 20 -34.85 13.75 29.34
C ALA A 20 -35.12 14.51 28.05
N VAL A 21 -35.17 13.80 26.92
CA VAL A 21 -35.59 14.33 25.61
C VAL A 21 -36.97 13.77 25.27
N PRO A 22 -37.94 14.59 24.85
CA PRO A 22 -39.26 14.13 24.50
C PRO A 22 -39.34 13.52 23.10
N VAL A 23 -40.14 12.45 23.01
CA VAL A 23 -40.55 11.77 21.77
C VAL A 23 -41.68 12.56 21.12
N CYS A 24 -41.53 12.88 19.83
CA CYS A 24 -42.66 13.30 18.98
C CYS A 24 -42.97 12.22 17.97
N THR A 25 -44.20 11.72 18.03
CA THR A 25 -44.85 10.77 17.12
C THR A 25 -45.70 11.53 16.07
N SER A 26 -45.94 10.83 14.94
CA SER A 26 -46.97 11.02 13.90
C SER A 26 -46.49 11.70 12.62
N GLY A 27 -46.69 11.15 11.42
CA GLY A 27 -47.82 10.64 10.74
C GLY A 27 -47.47 10.27 9.27
N HIS A 28 -48.10 9.23 8.78
CA HIS A 28 -48.18 8.76 7.37
C HIS A 28 -49.56 9.09 6.79
N PRO A 29 -49.86 8.78 5.50
CA PRO A 29 -49.25 8.98 4.17
C PRO A 29 -50.19 9.79 3.22
N PRO A 30 -50.19 9.82 1.88
CA PRO A 30 -50.47 8.68 1.00
C PRO A 30 -49.90 8.68 -0.45
N THR A 31 -49.76 7.50 -0.99
CA THR A 31 -50.08 6.94 -2.34
C THR A 31 -49.96 7.76 -3.63
N GLY A 32 -49.41 7.11 -4.66
CA GLY A 32 -49.60 7.43 -6.09
C GLY A 32 -48.61 6.72 -7.03
N HIS A 33 -49.00 5.59 -7.62
CA HIS A 33 -48.48 4.99 -8.87
C HIS A 33 -49.17 5.65 -10.08
N PRO A 34 -48.79 5.45 -11.38
CA PRO A 34 -48.06 4.35 -12.02
C PRO A 34 -47.10 4.70 -13.19
N GLY A 35 -46.21 3.81 -13.52
CA GLY A 35 -46.05 3.10 -14.79
C GLY A 35 -45.42 3.81 -15.99
N HIS A 36 -44.28 3.27 -16.46
CA HIS A 36 -44.13 2.89 -17.86
C HIS A 36 -42.89 1.98 -18.05
N ALA A 37 -43.16 0.79 -18.56
CA ALA A 37 -42.17 -0.16 -19.04
C ALA A 37 -41.73 0.25 -20.46
N ALA A 38 -40.45 0.15 -20.78
CA ALA A 38 -39.96 0.07 -22.14
C ALA A 38 -39.03 -1.13 -22.27
N ARG A 39 -39.48 -2.11 -23.01
CA ARG A 39 -38.73 -3.26 -23.54
C ARG A 39 -37.75 -2.75 -24.60
N TYR A 40 -36.54 -3.27 -24.61
CA TYR A 40 -35.72 -3.29 -25.82
C TYR A 40 -35.24 -4.70 -26.13
N ASP A 41 -35.40 -4.99 -27.40
CA ASP A 41 -35.39 -6.23 -28.15
C ASP A 41 -33.94 -6.68 -28.45
N THR A 42 -33.82 -7.98 -28.62
CA THR A 42 -32.62 -8.72 -29.03
C THR A 42 -32.45 -8.68 -30.53
N GLY A 43 -31.22 -8.53 -31.04
CA GLY A 43 -30.94 -8.71 -32.47
C GLY A 43 -29.44 -8.88 -32.76
N HIS A 44 -28.95 -10.09 -32.88
CA HIS A 44 -27.84 -10.53 -33.73
C HIS A 44 -28.42 -10.89 -35.14
N PRO A 45 -27.64 -11.11 -36.24
CA PRO A 45 -26.21 -11.40 -36.41
C PRO A 45 -25.55 -10.92 -37.74
N SER A 46 -24.34 -11.36 -37.93
CA SER A 46 -23.70 -11.92 -39.17
C SER A 46 -22.72 -11.08 -39.98
N ARG A 47 -21.51 -11.65 -40.03
CA ARG A 47 -20.64 -12.02 -41.17
C ARG A 47 -20.49 -11.00 -42.34
N TYR A 48 -19.23 -10.68 -42.67
CA TYR A 48 -18.72 -10.92 -44.03
C TYR A 48 -17.20 -11.09 -44.06
N ALA A 49 -16.80 -12.01 -44.90
CA ALA A 49 -15.43 -12.44 -45.19
C ALA A 49 -14.92 -11.78 -46.50
N GLY A 50 -13.57 -11.59 -46.55
CA GLY A 50 -12.81 -11.84 -47.78
C GLY A 50 -12.58 -10.69 -48.74
N GLN A 51 -11.36 -10.27 -48.98
CA GLN A 51 -10.59 -10.60 -50.19
C GLN A 51 -9.24 -9.86 -50.30
N ARG A 52 -8.33 -10.53 -50.99
CA ARG A 52 -6.91 -10.24 -51.24
C ARG A 52 -6.71 -9.19 -52.35
N GLY A 53 -5.49 -8.62 -52.37
CA GLY A 53 -4.83 -7.99 -53.53
C GLY A 53 -4.01 -6.77 -53.09
N GLY A 54 -2.75 -6.73 -53.06
CA GLY A 54 -1.71 -6.82 -54.04
C GLY A 54 -1.29 -5.43 -54.57
N GLY A 55 -0.07 -4.94 -54.28
CA GLY A 55 0.48 -3.82 -55.02
C GLY A 55 1.48 -2.92 -54.27
N GLN A 56 2.78 -3.07 -54.63
CA GLN A 56 3.94 -2.30 -54.22
C GLN A 56 3.91 -0.82 -54.70
N ARG A 57 4.48 0.10 -53.92
CA ARG A 57 5.64 0.99 -54.19
C ARG A 57 5.61 2.26 -53.35
N GLY A 58 6.67 2.50 -52.64
CA GLY A 58 7.60 3.63 -52.57
C GLY A 58 7.06 5.04 -52.26
N GLY A 59 7.55 5.65 -51.18
CA GLY A 59 7.46 7.10 -50.96
C GLY A 59 7.77 7.45 -49.49
N GLY A 60 8.80 8.23 -49.28
CA GLY A 60 9.37 8.62 -47.99
C GLY A 60 8.46 9.48 -47.08
N PRO A 61 8.94 9.81 -45.86
CA PRO A 61 8.09 10.29 -44.79
C PRO A 61 7.76 11.78 -44.90
N ALA A 62 6.48 12.09 -44.81
CA ALA A 62 5.97 13.43 -44.55
C ALA A 62 5.60 13.58 -43.06
N PRO A 63 5.67 14.81 -42.48
CA PRO A 63 5.54 15.02 -41.04
C PRO A 63 4.10 14.84 -40.55
N PHE A 64 3.93 14.13 -39.45
CA PHE A 64 2.66 13.95 -38.78
C PHE A 64 2.17 15.27 -38.16
N ALA A 65 1.11 15.82 -38.70
CA ALA A 65 0.27 16.81 -38.04
C ALA A 65 -0.69 16.08 -37.07
N LEU A 66 -0.67 16.46 -35.80
CA LEU A 66 -1.61 15.98 -34.80
C LEU A 66 -2.99 16.63 -35.01
N PRO A 67 -4.09 15.89 -35.01
CA PRO A 67 -5.42 16.49 -34.97
C PRO A 67 -5.69 17.03 -33.55
N VAL A 68 -6.05 18.31 -33.48
CA VAL A 68 -6.65 18.93 -32.29
C VAL A 68 -8.06 18.36 -32.15
N GLY A 69 -8.22 17.39 -31.25
CA GLY A 69 -9.50 16.79 -30.91
C GLY A 69 -10.11 17.43 -29.67
N HIS A 70 -11.33 17.88 -29.81
CA HIS A 70 -12.19 18.50 -28.81
C HIS A 70 -12.43 17.60 -27.60
N GLY A 71 -12.71 18.23 -26.44
CA GLY A 71 -12.98 17.65 -25.13
C GLY A 71 -13.82 16.36 -25.12
N GLY A 72 -13.14 15.24 -25.09
CA GLY A 72 -13.74 13.94 -24.83
C GLY A 72 -13.85 13.75 -23.31
N ARG A 73 -15.05 13.50 -22.81
CA ARG A 73 -15.28 12.95 -21.47
C ARG A 73 -14.43 11.68 -21.36
N LEU A 74 -13.55 11.63 -20.34
CA LEU A 74 -12.84 10.42 -19.99
C LEU A 74 -13.86 9.32 -19.72
N ALA A 75 -13.86 8.28 -20.55
CA ALA A 75 -14.61 7.08 -20.27
C ALA A 75 -14.09 6.47 -18.96
N PRO A 76 -14.94 5.90 -18.08
CA PRO A 76 -14.47 5.20 -16.89
C PRO A 76 -13.63 4.00 -17.33
N GLU A 77 -12.37 3.98 -16.89
CA GLU A 77 -11.46 2.87 -17.10
C GLU A 77 -12.09 1.56 -16.56
N PRO A 78 -11.90 0.41 -17.23
CA PRO A 78 -12.47 -0.87 -16.83
C PRO A 78 -11.90 -1.48 -15.55
N GLY A 79 -11.16 -0.71 -14.74
CA GLY A 79 -10.56 -1.16 -13.47
C GLY A 79 -11.50 -1.17 -12.27
N HIS A 80 -12.66 -0.53 -12.35
CA HIS A 80 -13.67 -0.49 -11.29
C HIS A 80 -15.05 -0.94 -11.77
N ALA A 81 -15.12 -1.71 -12.86
CA ALA A 81 -16.32 -2.48 -13.14
C ALA A 81 -16.63 -3.31 -11.89
N ARG A 82 -17.80 -3.10 -11.29
CA ARG A 82 -18.31 -3.95 -10.22
C ARG A 82 -18.15 -5.39 -10.69
N PRO A 83 -17.37 -6.23 -9.98
CA PRO A 83 -17.37 -7.65 -10.28
C PRO A 83 -18.80 -8.15 -10.07
N ALA A 84 -19.30 -8.94 -11.00
CA ALA A 84 -20.50 -9.71 -10.78
C ALA A 84 -20.31 -10.53 -9.50
N ALA A 85 -21.27 -10.44 -8.57
CA ALA A 85 -21.29 -11.12 -7.27
C ALA A 85 -19.92 -11.04 -6.55
N LEU A 86 -19.67 -9.92 -5.84
CA LEU A 86 -18.56 -9.82 -4.90
C LEU A 86 -18.69 -10.97 -3.90
N GLU A 87 -17.72 -11.91 -3.89
CA GLU A 87 -17.49 -12.71 -2.70
C GLU A 87 -17.43 -11.76 -1.52
N ALA A 88 -18.12 -12.11 -0.42
CA ALA A 88 -18.13 -11.26 0.76
C ALA A 88 -16.70 -10.89 1.15
N PRO A 89 -16.41 -9.60 1.44
CA PRO A 89 -15.07 -9.16 1.73
C PRO A 89 -14.50 -9.99 2.88
N THR A 90 -13.25 -10.45 2.77
CA THR A 90 -12.58 -11.16 3.87
C THR A 90 -12.36 -10.22 5.05
N ALA A 91 -12.59 -10.71 6.27
CA ALA A 91 -12.35 -9.96 7.50
C ALA A 91 -11.07 -10.38 8.22
N GLY A 92 -10.40 -11.43 7.75
CA GLY A 92 -9.17 -11.93 8.33
C GLY A 92 -8.68 -13.18 7.60
N LEU A 93 -7.59 -13.78 8.10
CA LEU A 93 -6.94 -14.92 7.48
C LEU A 93 -6.63 -16.03 8.46
N LEU A 94 -6.96 -17.25 8.08
CA LEU A 94 -6.30 -18.45 8.58
C LEU A 94 -5.11 -18.75 7.66
N SER A 95 -4.00 -19.22 8.19
CA SER A 95 -2.84 -19.59 7.36
C SER A 95 -2.13 -20.82 7.90
N ASN A 96 -1.53 -21.57 6.98
CA ASN A 96 -0.63 -22.68 7.27
C ASN A 96 0.73 -22.45 6.59
N THR A 97 1.54 -23.50 6.47
CA THR A 97 2.88 -23.42 5.87
C THR A 97 2.86 -23.17 4.35
N THR A 98 1.75 -23.43 3.67
CA THR A 98 1.66 -23.38 2.20
C THR A 98 0.57 -22.48 1.68
N GLY A 99 -0.41 -22.11 2.52
CA GLY A 99 -1.61 -21.39 2.07
C GLY A 99 -2.24 -20.46 3.09
N ALA A 100 -3.27 -19.79 2.63
CA ALA A 100 -4.17 -19.00 3.46
C ALA A 100 -5.62 -19.23 3.02
N GLU A 101 -6.54 -19.03 3.95
CA GLU A 101 -7.99 -19.07 3.75
C GLU A 101 -8.61 -17.80 4.34
N GLY A 102 -9.52 -17.17 3.60
CA GLY A 102 -10.22 -15.97 4.05
C GLY A 102 -11.27 -16.28 5.11
N VAL A 103 -11.37 -15.42 6.10
CA VAL A 103 -12.41 -15.47 7.14
C VAL A 103 -13.55 -14.55 6.75
N ALA A 104 -14.76 -15.09 6.63
CA ALA A 104 -15.95 -14.30 6.30
C ALA A 104 -16.31 -13.31 7.43
N PRO A 105 -16.83 -12.10 7.11
CA PRO A 105 -17.21 -11.09 8.10
C PRO A 105 -18.21 -11.58 9.15
N ALA A 106 -19.18 -12.39 8.76
CA ALA A 106 -20.16 -12.97 9.69
C ALA A 106 -19.51 -13.82 10.78
N LEU A 107 -18.48 -14.61 10.43
CA LEU A 107 -17.73 -15.39 11.40
C LEU A 107 -16.83 -14.51 12.27
N ALA A 108 -16.29 -13.43 11.70
CA ALA A 108 -15.39 -12.52 12.39
C ALA A 108 -16.07 -11.76 13.56
N ALA A 109 -17.38 -11.57 13.51
CA ALA A 109 -18.13 -10.88 14.58
C ALA A 109 -17.97 -11.57 15.93
N ASP A 110 -18.03 -12.91 15.94
CA ASP A 110 -18.06 -13.74 17.14
C ASP A 110 -16.77 -14.55 17.36
N ALA A 111 -15.73 -14.24 16.62
CA ALA A 111 -14.43 -14.90 16.73
C ALA A 111 -13.33 -13.92 17.13
N ARG A 112 -12.26 -14.46 17.70
CA ARG A 112 -11.03 -13.70 18.01
C ARG A 112 -9.83 -14.58 17.70
N TYR A 113 -8.74 -13.98 17.21
CA TYR A 113 -7.50 -14.74 17.11
C TYR A 113 -6.99 -15.17 18.49
N VAL A 114 -6.48 -16.39 18.58
CA VAL A 114 -5.61 -16.77 19.67
C VAL A 114 -4.33 -15.94 19.53
N GLN A 115 -3.98 -15.22 20.59
CA GLN A 115 -2.88 -14.24 20.58
C GLN A 115 -1.59 -14.82 19.96
N GLY A 116 -0.97 -14.03 19.09
CA GLY A 116 0.25 -14.40 18.40
C GLY A 116 0.05 -15.47 17.33
N SER A 117 -1.15 -15.61 16.74
CA SER A 117 -1.40 -16.68 15.77
C SER A 117 -2.44 -16.34 14.70
N HIS A 118 -2.64 -17.28 13.76
CA HIS A 118 -3.73 -17.31 12.79
C HIS A 118 -4.82 -18.33 13.15
N VAL A 119 -4.87 -18.79 14.37
CA VAL A 119 -5.91 -19.69 14.88
C VAL A 119 -7.02 -18.84 15.50
N LEU A 120 -8.26 -19.05 15.09
CA LEU A 120 -9.42 -18.37 15.68
C LEU A 120 -9.99 -19.17 16.85
N ARG A 121 -10.34 -18.46 17.92
CA ARG A 121 -11.23 -18.93 18.97
C ARG A 121 -12.64 -18.45 18.64
N LEU A 122 -13.56 -19.38 18.48
CA LEU A 122 -14.97 -19.14 18.21
C LEU A 122 -15.74 -18.86 19.51
N ALA A 123 -16.95 -18.29 19.41
CA ALA A 123 -17.85 -18.07 20.55
C ALA A 123 -18.16 -19.37 21.32
N SER A 124 -18.24 -20.51 20.64
CA SER A 124 -18.38 -21.85 21.23
C SER A 124 -17.18 -22.31 22.08
N GLY A 125 -16.09 -21.53 22.15
CA GLY A 125 -14.84 -21.93 22.77
C GLY A 125 -13.96 -22.87 21.92
N ARG A 126 -14.50 -23.39 20.82
CA ARG A 126 -13.71 -24.22 19.86
C ARG A 126 -12.71 -23.36 19.09
N TRP A 127 -11.71 -24.02 18.50
CA TRP A 127 -10.73 -23.39 17.66
C TRP A 127 -10.98 -23.70 16.19
N MET A 128 -10.74 -22.72 15.33
CA MET A 128 -10.74 -22.86 13.89
C MET A 128 -9.35 -22.53 13.35
N TYR A 129 -8.79 -23.40 12.52
CA TYR A 129 -7.45 -23.24 11.96
C TYR A 129 -7.37 -23.88 10.56
N LEU A 130 -6.38 -23.49 9.78
CA LEU A 130 -6.10 -24.09 8.47
C LEU A 130 -5.01 -25.16 8.66
N PRO A 131 -5.34 -26.47 8.59
CA PRO A 131 -4.34 -27.53 8.76
C PRO A 131 -3.24 -27.48 7.69
N ASP A 132 -2.02 -27.92 8.05
CA ASP A 132 -0.91 -27.98 7.11
C ASP A 132 -1.25 -28.89 5.92
N GLY A 133 -0.93 -28.44 4.70
CA GLY A 133 -1.24 -29.16 3.45
C GLY A 133 -2.72 -29.17 3.05
N LYS A 134 -3.59 -28.44 3.76
CA LYS A 134 -5.01 -28.31 3.41
C LYS A 134 -5.32 -26.90 2.93
N THR A 135 -6.39 -26.80 2.13
CA THR A 135 -6.93 -25.53 1.61
C THR A 135 -8.22 -25.11 2.31
N ALA A 136 -8.79 -25.97 3.15
CA ALA A 136 -9.98 -25.74 3.93
C ALA A 136 -9.69 -25.85 5.43
N SER A 137 -10.28 -24.94 6.21
CA SER A 137 -10.15 -24.88 7.66
C SER A 137 -10.87 -26.03 8.36
N ALA A 138 -10.46 -26.29 9.60
CA ALA A 138 -11.07 -27.25 10.49
C ALA A 138 -11.45 -26.62 11.82
N VAL A 139 -12.63 -27.00 12.36
CA VAL A 139 -13.09 -26.59 13.69
C VAL A 139 -12.84 -27.75 14.66
N VAL A 140 -12.03 -27.48 15.69
CA VAL A 140 -11.54 -28.47 16.65
C VAL A 140 -11.76 -28.01 18.08
N VAL A 141 -11.62 -28.90 19.05
CA VAL A 141 -11.62 -28.52 20.46
C VAL A 141 -10.42 -27.64 20.79
N ALA A 142 -10.58 -26.74 21.76
CA ALA A 142 -9.47 -25.91 22.24
C ALA A 142 -8.33 -26.81 22.75
N GLY A 143 -7.08 -26.44 22.38
CA GLY A 143 -5.91 -27.24 22.74
C GLY A 143 -5.57 -28.39 21.77
N HIS A 144 -6.33 -28.57 20.68
CA HIS A 144 -6.02 -29.56 19.64
C HIS A 144 -4.55 -29.50 19.21
N PRO A 145 -3.78 -30.62 19.27
CA PRO A 145 -2.34 -30.58 19.14
C PRO A 145 -1.81 -29.94 17.83
N PRO A 146 -2.35 -30.23 16.61
CA PRO A 146 -1.92 -29.55 15.39
C PRO A 146 -2.15 -28.03 15.42
N ALA A 147 -3.31 -27.55 15.93
CA ALA A 147 -3.61 -26.13 16.05
C ALA A 147 -2.68 -25.45 17.07
N ARG A 148 -2.36 -26.15 18.20
CA ARG A 148 -1.38 -25.67 19.17
C ARG A 148 0.01 -25.49 18.55
N ARG A 149 0.49 -26.47 17.79
CA ARG A 149 1.77 -26.35 17.08
C ARG A 149 1.79 -25.17 16.11
N GLN A 150 0.68 -24.87 15.46
CA GLN A 150 0.58 -23.69 14.58
C GLN A 150 0.66 -22.38 15.36
N ILE A 151 0.02 -22.29 16.53
CA ILE A 151 0.15 -21.14 17.44
C ILE A 151 1.60 -20.97 17.87
N GLU A 152 2.25 -22.05 18.29
CA GLU A 152 3.65 -22.05 18.72
C GLU A 152 4.61 -21.60 17.62
N ARG A 153 4.43 -22.11 16.38
CA ARG A 153 5.19 -21.67 15.21
C ARG A 153 5.00 -20.17 14.89
N SER A 154 3.78 -19.67 15.02
CA SER A 154 3.51 -18.25 14.77
C SER A 154 4.17 -17.36 15.81
N ARG A 155 4.12 -17.76 17.10
CA ARG A 155 4.78 -17.06 18.20
C ARG A 155 6.31 -17.12 18.10
N ALA A 156 6.86 -18.29 17.76
CA ALA A 156 8.30 -18.45 17.54
C ALA A 156 8.79 -17.54 16.39
N TRP A 157 8.01 -17.43 15.33
CA TRP A 157 8.34 -16.52 14.23
C TRP A 157 8.29 -15.05 14.67
N LEU A 158 7.26 -14.61 15.40
CA LEU A 158 7.22 -13.25 15.95
C LEU A 158 8.42 -12.96 16.86
N ALA A 159 8.81 -13.95 17.67
CA ALA A 159 9.95 -13.85 18.58
C ALA A 159 11.32 -13.91 17.87
N SER A 160 11.41 -14.39 16.64
CA SER A 160 12.66 -14.37 15.86
C SER A 160 13.01 -12.99 15.32
N GLY A 161 12.08 -12.05 15.36
CA GLY A 161 12.25 -10.64 15.06
C GLY A 161 11.84 -9.75 16.23
N ARG A 162 11.33 -8.56 15.92
CA ARG A 162 10.76 -7.64 16.91
C ARG A 162 9.36 -7.18 16.50
N VAL A 163 8.53 -6.92 17.49
CA VAL A 163 7.19 -6.34 17.30
C VAL A 163 7.25 -4.89 17.77
N PRO A 164 7.19 -3.89 16.88
CA PRO A 164 7.26 -2.49 17.27
C PRO A 164 5.98 -2.00 17.96
N GLY A 165 6.10 -0.95 18.75
CA GLY A 165 4.98 -0.29 19.45
C GLY A 165 5.34 0.07 20.89
N THR A 166 5.19 1.36 21.22
CA THR A 166 5.49 1.91 22.56
C THR A 166 4.36 1.71 23.56
N SER A 167 3.13 1.41 23.09
CA SER A 167 1.99 1.03 23.94
C SER A 167 1.54 -0.40 23.66
N THR A 168 0.75 -0.96 24.57
CA THR A 168 0.15 -2.29 24.41
C THR A 168 -0.72 -2.37 23.14
N GLU A 169 -1.51 -1.32 22.85
CA GLU A 169 -2.39 -1.25 21.70
C GLU A 169 -1.63 -1.19 20.39
N ARG A 170 -0.57 -0.37 20.33
CA ARG A 170 0.32 -0.24 19.15
C ARG A 170 1.06 -1.55 18.90
N ARG A 171 1.58 -2.19 19.96
CA ARG A 171 2.25 -3.50 19.87
C ARG A 171 1.31 -4.60 19.40
N ALA A 172 0.08 -4.67 19.91
CA ALA A 172 -0.92 -5.63 19.47
C ALA A 172 -1.33 -5.42 18.00
N ALA A 173 -1.39 -4.16 17.55
CA ALA A 173 -1.64 -3.83 16.15
C ALA A 173 -0.48 -4.25 15.24
N ALA A 174 0.76 -3.99 15.65
CA ALA A 174 1.97 -4.42 14.94
C ALA A 174 2.06 -5.95 14.83
N GLU A 175 1.83 -6.66 15.94
CA GLU A 175 1.77 -8.12 15.97
C GLU A 175 0.79 -8.66 14.93
N ARG A 176 -0.44 -8.11 14.92
CA ARG A 176 -1.46 -8.55 13.97
C ARG A 176 -1.08 -8.22 12.53
N ALA A 177 -0.56 -7.03 12.25
CA ALA A 177 -0.11 -6.63 10.92
C ALA A 177 1.04 -7.50 10.40
N LEU A 178 2.03 -7.81 11.24
CA LEU A 178 3.14 -8.71 10.89
C LEU A 178 2.63 -10.12 10.55
N LEU A 179 1.74 -10.67 11.37
CA LEU A 179 1.13 -11.97 11.10
C LEU A 179 0.29 -11.94 9.82
N ALA A 180 -0.49 -10.89 9.58
CA ALA A 180 -1.28 -10.75 8.36
C ALA A 180 -0.40 -10.73 7.10
N MET A 181 0.67 -9.92 7.11
CA MET A 181 1.64 -9.88 6.01
C MET A 181 2.31 -11.26 5.78
N ARG A 182 2.66 -11.97 6.87
CA ARG A 182 3.20 -13.33 6.76
C ARG A 182 2.22 -14.31 6.13
N ALA A 183 0.92 -14.20 6.45
CA ALA A 183 -0.13 -15.02 5.83
C ALA A 183 -0.32 -14.73 4.34
N LEU A 184 -0.13 -13.47 3.95
CA LEU A 184 -0.22 -13.03 2.55
C LEU A 184 1.03 -13.37 1.73
N LEU A 185 2.17 -13.67 2.38
CA LEU A 185 3.42 -14.06 1.73
C LEU A 185 3.37 -15.53 1.29
N ARG A 186 3.61 -15.78 0.01
CA ARG A 186 3.68 -17.13 -0.58
C ARG A 186 5.07 -17.74 -0.47
N PRO A 187 5.21 -19.07 -0.57
CA PRO A 187 6.51 -19.75 -0.55
C PRO A 187 7.51 -19.25 -1.60
N ASN A 188 7.05 -18.86 -2.78
CA ASN A 188 7.89 -18.31 -3.87
C ASN A 188 8.26 -16.83 -3.68
N GLY A 189 7.78 -16.15 -2.63
CA GLY A 189 8.06 -14.74 -2.35
C GLY A 189 7.00 -13.76 -2.83
N ALA A 190 5.99 -14.20 -3.57
CA ALA A 190 4.85 -13.35 -3.93
C ALA A 190 4.09 -12.89 -2.67
N VAL A 191 3.74 -11.62 -2.61
CA VAL A 191 2.87 -11.06 -1.57
C VAL A 191 1.52 -10.75 -2.19
N ALA A 192 0.45 -11.39 -1.71
CA ALA A 192 -0.89 -10.96 -2.07
C ALA A 192 -1.19 -9.60 -1.41
N ALA A 193 -1.75 -8.64 -2.15
CA ALA A 193 -2.15 -7.35 -1.56
C ALA A 193 -3.23 -7.54 -0.48
N GLY A 194 -4.14 -8.48 -0.70
CA GLY A 194 -5.17 -8.93 0.22
C GLY A 194 -5.70 -10.29 -0.19
N TRP A 195 -6.71 -10.82 0.49
CA TRP A 195 -7.22 -12.18 0.22
C TRP A 195 -8.66 -12.22 -0.28
N SER A 196 -9.11 -11.15 -0.90
CA SER A 196 -10.37 -11.11 -1.67
C SER A 196 -10.07 -11.09 -3.15
N ASP A 197 -11.03 -11.46 -3.99
CA ASP A 197 -10.89 -11.38 -5.43
C ASP A 197 -10.44 -9.98 -5.86
N GLY A 198 -9.73 -9.75 -6.83
CA GLY A 198 -9.15 -8.46 -7.18
C GLY A 198 -7.90 -8.03 -6.39
N TRP A 199 -7.68 -8.58 -5.18
CA TRP A 199 -6.48 -8.35 -4.34
C TRP A 199 -5.57 -9.57 -4.19
N LYS A 200 -5.97 -10.75 -4.63
CA LYS A 200 -5.13 -11.98 -4.63
C LYS A 200 -4.07 -11.94 -5.74
N TYR A 201 -3.40 -10.79 -5.87
CA TYR A 201 -2.32 -10.54 -6.82
C TYR A 201 -1.17 -9.84 -6.12
N SER A 202 0.00 -9.87 -6.73
CA SER A 202 1.21 -9.23 -6.21
C SER A 202 1.49 -7.95 -7.00
N TRP A 203 1.46 -6.80 -6.33
CA TRP A 203 1.95 -5.52 -6.86
C TRP A 203 3.39 -5.29 -6.40
N PRO A 204 4.30 -4.87 -7.28
CA PRO A 204 5.68 -4.57 -6.89
C PRO A 204 5.78 -3.51 -5.79
N ARG A 205 4.93 -2.49 -5.84
CA ARG A 205 4.83 -1.45 -4.81
C ARG A 205 4.48 -2.03 -3.44
N ASP A 206 3.37 -2.73 -3.33
CA ASP A 206 2.89 -3.34 -2.07
C ASP A 206 3.93 -4.30 -1.49
N SER A 207 4.50 -5.15 -2.34
CA SER A 207 5.55 -6.10 -1.98
C SER A 207 6.81 -5.41 -1.46
N SER A 208 7.18 -4.25 -2.03
CA SER A 208 8.32 -3.46 -1.60
C SER A 208 8.15 -2.94 -0.17
N PHE A 209 6.98 -2.42 0.17
CA PHE A 209 6.68 -1.97 1.54
C PHE A 209 6.66 -3.13 2.54
N VAL A 210 6.11 -4.29 2.16
CA VAL A 210 6.14 -5.50 3.01
C VAL A 210 7.57 -5.99 3.23
N SER A 211 8.41 -5.98 2.19
CA SER A 211 9.83 -6.33 2.31
C SER A 211 10.56 -5.40 3.28
N ALA A 212 10.38 -4.07 3.14
CA ALA A 212 10.97 -3.10 4.06
C ALA A 212 10.48 -3.29 5.50
N ALA A 213 9.17 -3.51 5.72
CA ALA A 213 8.63 -3.76 7.05
C ALA A 213 9.22 -5.02 7.71
N PHE A 214 9.35 -6.11 6.94
CA PHE A 214 10.00 -7.32 7.43
C PHE A 214 11.49 -7.11 7.74
N ALA A 215 12.22 -6.38 6.90
CA ALA A 215 13.63 -6.05 7.15
C ALA A 215 13.78 -5.32 8.47
N HIS A 216 13.05 -4.23 8.68
CA HIS A 216 13.12 -3.40 9.89
C HIS A 216 12.54 -4.07 11.15
N THR A 217 11.90 -5.21 11.01
CA THR A 217 11.43 -6.03 12.14
C THR A 217 12.22 -7.31 12.34
N GLY A 218 13.36 -7.46 11.64
CA GLY A 218 14.29 -8.58 11.82
C GLY A 218 13.90 -9.87 11.09
N HIS A 219 12.89 -9.82 10.22
CA HIS A 219 12.47 -10.96 9.40
C HIS A 219 13.18 -10.96 8.03
N ASP A 220 14.52 -10.96 8.07
CA ASP A 220 15.42 -10.87 6.90
C ASP A 220 15.12 -11.90 5.82
N ALA A 221 14.83 -13.13 6.19
CA ALA A 221 14.58 -14.21 5.23
C ALA A 221 13.32 -13.97 4.39
N GLU A 222 12.27 -13.46 5.01
CA GLU A 222 11.03 -13.08 4.35
C GLU A 222 11.24 -11.87 3.44
N ALA A 223 11.93 -10.84 3.93
CA ALA A 223 12.25 -9.65 3.15
C ALA A 223 13.05 -10.00 1.89
N TYR A 224 14.12 -10.78 2.02
CA TYR A 224 14.94 -11.22 0.89
C TYR A 224 14.17 -12.08 -0.11
N ARG A 225 13.30 -12.97 0.36
CA ARG A 225 12.47 -13.82 -0.50
C ARG A 225 11.49 -13.01 -1.34
N ILE A 226 10.91 -11.94 -0.79
CA ILE A 226 10.05 -11.01 -1.54
C ILE A 226 10.83 -10.32 -2.66
N LEU A 227 12.05 -9.85 -2.37
CA LEU A 227 12.93 -9.24 -3.38
C LEU A 227 13.34 -10.24 -4.46
N GLY A 228 13.52 -11.52 -4.09
CA GLY A 228 13.74 -12.62 -5.04
C GLY A 228 12.57 -12.82 -6.01
N TYR A 229 11.32 -12.70 -5.53
CA TYR A 229 10.14 -12.75 -6.40
C TYR A 229 10.10 -11.53 -7.33
N SER A 230 10.42 -10.33 -6.84
CA SER A 230 10.52 -9.14 -7.68
C SER A 230 11.57 -9.31 -8.79
N ALA A 231 12.71 -9.95 -8.48
CA ALA A 231 13.73 -10.26 -9.48
C ALA A 231 13.25 -11.29 -10.53
N ALA A 232 12.50 -12.30 -10.09
CA ALA A 232 11.98 -13.34 -10.98
C ALA A 232 10.86 -12.85 -11.92
N THR A 233 10.13 -11.81 -11.52
CA THR A 233 9.00 -11.26 -12.30
C THR A 233 9.35 -9.97 -13.05
N GLN A 234 10.61 -9.52 -12.99
CA GLN A 234 11.08 -8.37 -13.73
C GLN A 234 11.11 -8.65 -15.24
N ARG A 235 10.57 -7.74 -16.03
CA ARG A 235 10.59 -7.80 -17.50
C ARG A 235 12.00 -7.57 -18.04
N ALA A 236 12.22 -7.96 -19.30
CA ALA A 236 13.52 -7.82 -19.96
C ALA A 236 13.99 -6.35 -20.04
N ASP A 237 13.03 -5.42 -20.19
CA ASP A 237 13.27 -3.98 -20.26
C ASP A 237 13.53 -3.32 -18.90
N GLY A 238 13.50 -4.08 -17.81
CA GLY A 238 13.76 -3.61 -16.46
C GLY A 238 12.52 -3.08 -15.72
N THR A 239 11.34 -3.12 -16.34
CA THR A 239 10.06 -2.75 -15.72
C THR A 239 9.36 -3.96 -15.09
N TRP A 240 8.20 -3.72 -14.52
CA TRP A 240 7.28 -4.75 -14.04
C TRP A 240 5.87 -4.53 -14.59
N GLU A 241 5.08 -5.59 -14.62
CA GLU A 241 3.64 -5.46 -14.77
C GLU A 241 3.06 -4.72 -13.56
N ALA A 242 1.92 -4.04 -13.72
CA ALA A 242 1.25 -3.37 -12.61
C ALA A 242 1.01 -4.33 -11.44
N ARG A 243 0.60 -5.55 -11.78
CA ARG A 243 0.45 -6.68 -10.84
C ARG A 243 0.62 -8.02 -11.54
N THR A 244 0.98 -9.03 -10.78
CA THR A 244 1.14 -10.40 -11.27
C THR A 244 0.28 -11.38 -10.48
N LYS A 245 -0.04 -12.52 -11.09
CA LYS A 245 -0.58 -13.68 -10.38
C LYS A 245 0.44 -14.17 -9.34
N LEU A 246 -0.04 -14.78 -8.25
CA LEU A 246 0.81 -15.19 -7.13
C LEU A 246 1.78 -16.33 -7.49
N ASP A 247 1.52 -17.07 -8.54
CA ASP A 247 2.42 -18.08 -9.08
C ASP A 247 3.54 -17.51 -9.96
N GLY A 248 3.47 -16.23 -10.31
CA GLY A 248 4.44 -15.56 -11.19
C GLY A 248 4.19 -15.78 -12.68
N SER A 249 3.08 -16.40 -13.08
CA SER A 249 2.77 -16.73 -14.49
C SER A 249 2.40 -15.51 -15.36
N GLY A 250 2.51 -14.29 -14.85
CA GLY A 250 2.27 -13.05 -15.58
C GLY A 250 1.10 -12.22 -15.02
N PRO A 251 0.70 -11.15 -15.74
CA PRO A 251 -0.38 -10.28 -15.31
C PRO A 251 -1.73 -10.97 -15.40
N PRO A 252 -2.70 -10.64 -14.49
CA PRO A 252 -4.06 -11.17 -14.57
C PRO A 252 -4.94 -10.44 -15.58
N ASP A 253 -4.55 -9.24 -16.00
CA ASP A 253 -5.31 -8.34 -16.87
C ASP A 253 -4.38 -7.44 -17.68
N ALA A 254 -4.95 -6.60 -18.55
CA ALA A 254 -4.22 -5.72 -19.46
C ALA A 254 -3.93 -4.32 -18.88
N ARG A 255 -3.75 -4.20 -17.56
CA ARG A 255 -3.36 -2.92 -16.96
C ARG A 255 -2.01 -2.46 -17.48
N SER A 256 -1.90 -1.15 -17.70
CA SER A 256 -0.63 -0.55 -18.07
C SER A 256 0.40 -0.73 -16.95
N ALA A 257 1.65 -0.99 -17.31
CA ALA A 257 2.76 -1.00 -16.36
C ALA A 257 2.82 0.33 -15.59
N GLN A 258 3.15 0.25 -14.30
CA GLN A 258 3.30 1.40 -13.41
C GLN A 258 4.78 1.65 -13.18
N LEU A 259 5.27 2.80 -13.63
CA LEU A 259 6.70 3.11 -13.58
C LEU A 259 7.22 3.34 -12.14
N ASP A 260 6.33 3.59 -11.17
CA ASP A 260 6.70 3.72 -9.76
C ASP A 260 7.39 2.46 -9.19
N ALA A 261 7.12 1.28 -9.76
CA ALA A 261 7.80 0.03 -9.41
C ALA A 261 9.32 0.12 -9.57
N ASN A 262 9.80 0.86 -10.61
CA ASN A 262 11.23 1.09 -10.84
C ASN A 262 11.89 1.96 -9.76
N GLY A 263 11.09 2.62 -8.94
CA GLY A 263 11.52 3.30 -7.73
C GLY A 263 11.40 2.43 -6.48
N TRP A 264 10.24 1.83 -6.27
CA TRP A 264 9.94 1.10 -5.04
C TRP A 264 10.80 -0.15 -4.82
N VAL A 265 11.08 -0.93 -5.86
CA VAL A 265 11.86 -2.16 -5.73
C VAL A 265 13.33 -1.88 -5.36
N PRO A 266 14.06 -0.95 -6.02
CA PRO A 266 15.40 -0.55 -5.56
C PRO A 266 15.40 0.06 -4.16
N TRP A 267 14.41 0.90 -3.81
CA TRP A 267 14.26 1.46 -2.47
C TRP A 267 14.09 0.35 -1.42
N ALA A 268 13.21 -0.60 -1.64
CA ALA A 268 13.01 -1.72 -0.71
C ALA A 268 14.25 -2.62 -0.58
N THR A 269 14.98 -2.80 -1.69
CA THR A 269 16.25 -3.55 -1.68
C THR A 269 17.29 -2.82 -0.83
N TRP A 270 17.34 -1.50 -0.91
CA TRP A 270 18.22 -0.68 -0.07
C TRP A 270 17.82 -0.75 1.40
N GLN A 271 16.52 -0.63 1.73
CA GLN A 271 16.02 -0.77 3.11
C GLN A 271 16.38 -2.14 3.68
N TRP A 272 16.20 -3.20 2.89
CA TRP A 272 16.63 -4.54 3.29
C TRP A 272 18.15 -4.60 3.52
N TYR A 273 18.97 -4.01 2.65
CA TYR A 273 20.42 -4.04 2.76
C TYR A 273 20.94 -3.37 4.03
N GLN A 274 20.28 -2.30 4.49
CA GLN A 274 20.64 -1.62 5.75
C GLN A 274 20.47 -2.54 6.96
N GLU A 275 19.45 -3.37 6.97
CA GLU A 275 19.09 -4.24 8.09
C GLU A 275 19.65 -5.67 7.97
N ALA A 276 20.05 -6.09 6.77
CA ALA A 276 20.48 -7.45 6.51
C ALA A 276 21.78 -7.82 7.24
N PRO A 277 21.93 -9.08 7.69
CA PRO A 277 23.12 -9.53 8.41
C PRO A 277 24.41 -9.26 7.62
N PRO A 278 25.42 -8.59 8.22
CA PRO A 278 26.66 -8.21 7.53
C PRO A 278 27.39 -9.38 6.85
N ALA A 279 27.31 -10.57 7.45
CA ALA A 279 27.98 -11.78 6.94
C ALA A 279 27.43 -12.24 5.57
N THR A 280 26.18 -11.95 5.24
CA THR A 280 25.51 -12.47 4.03
C THR A 280 25.03 -11.38 3.07
N ARG A 281 24.87 -10.14 3.53
CA ARG A 281 24.21 -9.08 2.76
C ARG A 281 24.90 -8.78 1.41
N ARG A 282 26.27 -8.78 1.36
CA ARG A 282 26.99 -8.51 0.11
C ARG A 282 26.81 -9.61 -0.94
N ALA A 283 26.85 -10.88 -0.55
CA ALA A 283 26.63 -12.00 -1.45
C ALA A 283 25.17 -12.00 -1.98
N ARG A 284 24.22 -11.73 -1.10
CA ARG A 284 22.80 -11.62 -1.48
C ARG A 284 22.52 -10.38 -2.36
N LEU A 285 23.18 -9.26 -2.07
CA LEU A 285 23.13 -8.08 -2.94
C LEU A 285 23.63 -8.40 -4.34
N ALA A 286 24.75 -9.13 -4.46
CA ALA A 286 25.28 -9.54 -5.77
C ALA A 286 24.26 -10.36 -6.60
N THR A 287 23.43 -11.18 -5.93
CA THR A 287 22.35 -11.93 -6.56
C THR A 287 21.21 -11.02 -7.05
N LEU A 288 20.86 -9.98 -6.28
CA LEU A 288 19.78 -9.03 -6.62
C LEU A 288 20.24 -7.90 -7.55
N TYR A 289 21.55 -7.67 -7.68
CA TYR A 289 22.11 -6.53 -8.40
C TYR A 289 21.67 -6.44 -9.88
N PRO A 290 21.56 -7.54 -10.66
CA PRO A 290 21.05 -7.47 -12.03
C PRO A 290 19.64 -6.87 -12.13
N MET A 291 18.75 -7.16 -11.15
CA MET A 291 17.42 -6.56 -11.06
C MET A 291 17.51 -5.05 -10.80
N ILE A 292 18.31 -4.65 -9.81
CA ILE A 292 18.50 -3.23 -9.45
C ILE A 292 19.02 -2.47 -10.65
N ARG A 293 20.04 -3.01 -11.34
CA ARG A 293 20.65 -2.39 -12.50
C ARG A 293 19.64 -2.14 -13.61
N LYS A 294 18.87 -3.15 -14.00
CA LYS A 294 17.86 -3.01 -15.06
C LYS A 294 16.80 -1.97 -14.65
N ALA A 295 16.34 -1.98 -13.40
CA ALA A 295 15.34 -1.05 -12.92
C ALA A 295 15.83 0.40 -12.96
N ALA A 296 17.02 0.65 -12.42
CA ALA A 296 17.60 1.99 -12.35
C ALA A 296 18.06 2.52 -13.73
N ASP A 297 18.57 1.64 -14.59
CA ASP A 297 18.90 2.00 -15.98
C ASP A 297 17.65 2.42 -16.74
N HIS A 298 16.55 1.67 -16.62
CA HIS A 298 15.26 2.04 -17.22
C HIS A 298 14.75 3.38 -16.65
N ALA A 299 14.75 3.54 -15.33
CA ALA A 299 14.33 4.79 -14.68
C ALA A 299 15.16 6.00 -15.18
N ALA A 300 16.48 5.87 -15.23
CA ALA A 300 17.37 6.92 -15.70
C ALA A 300 17.16 7.27 -17.17
N ALA A 301 16.97 6.26 -18.03
CA ALA A 301 16.74 6.42 -19.47
C ALA A 301 15.36 7.00 -19.80
N SER A 302 14.35 6.76 -18.95
CA SER A 302 12.98 7.28 -19.14
C SER A 302 12.84 8.77 -18.85
N LEU A 303 13.81 9.41 -18.17
CA LEU A 303 13.74 10.83 -17.82
C LEU A 303 13.84 11.71 -19.07
N ARG A 304 12.86 12.57 -19.24
CA ARG A 304 12.79 13.56 -20.34
C ARG A 304 13.81 14.69 -20.16
N ALA A 305 13.86 15.60 -21.11
CA ALA A 305 14.78 16.75 -21.08
C ALA A 305 14.57 17.65 -19.84
N ASP A 306 13.33 17.77 -19.34
CA ASP A 306 12.98 18.51 -18.13
C ASP A 306 13.34 17.77 -16.82
N GLY A 307 13.97 16.61 -16.92
CA GLY A 307 14.36 15.78 -15.78
C GLY A 307 13.23 14.94 -15.17
N LEU A 308 12.00 15.08 -15.65
CA LEU A 308 10.85 14.35 -15.12
C LEU A 308 10.59 13.04 -15.90
N PRO A 309 9.93 12.06 -15.27
CA PRO A 309 9.48 10.86 -15.97
C PRO A 309 8.37 11.19 -16.98
N PRO A 310 8.10 10.29 -17.94
CA PRO A 310 6.91 10.39 -18.77
C PRO A 310 5.63 10.27 -17.93
N ALA A 311 4.49 10.61 -18.52
CA ALA A 311 3.20 10.25 -17.95
C ALA A 311 3.11 8.73 -17.75
N SER A 312 2.66 8.31 -16.58
CA SER A 312 2.52 6.90 -16.19
C SER A 312 1.38 6.79 -15.18
N PRO A 313 0.59 5.72 -15.19
CA PRO A 313 -0.22 5.40 -14.03
C PRO A 313 0.66 5.26 -12.78
N ASP A 314 0.13 5.69 -11.66
CA ASP A 314 0.73 5.52 -10.34
C ASP A 314 -0.14 4.58 -9.48
N TYR A 315 -0.03 4.66 -8.16
CA TYR A 315 -0.83 3.85 -7.24
C TYR A 315 -2.35 4.09 -7.32
N TRP A 316 -2.80 5.16 -7.98
CA TRP A 316 -4.22 5.35 -8.30
C TRP A 316 -4.69 4.47 -9.45
N GLU A 317 -3.74 3.91 -10.23
CA GLU A 317 -4.01 3.13 -11.45
C GLU A 317 -4.78 3.93 -12.52
N LEU A 318 -4.68 5.25 -12.46
CA LEU A 318 -5.28 6.19 -13.41
C LEU A 318 -4.18 6.82 -14.28
N THR A 319 -4.41 6.81 -15.59
CA THR A 319 -3.52 7.46 -16.55
C THR A 319 -3.56 8.98 -16.36
N THR A 320 -2.40 9.62 -16.35
CA THR A 320 -2.25 11.07 -16.36
C THR A 320 -1.68 11.54 -17.71
N ALA A 321 -2.02 12.76 -18.12
CA ALA A 321 -1.46 13.33 -19.37
C ALA A 321 -0.04 13.86 -19.19
N THR A 322 0.39 14.10 -17.96
CA THR A 322 1.70 14.67 -17.61
C THR A 322 2.33 13.88 -16.46
N ALA A 323 3.59 14.16 -16.14
CA ALA A 323 4.27 13.56 -14.99
C ALA A 323 3.48 13.82 -13.70
N ASN A 324 3.39 12.80 -12.86
CA ASN A 324 2.74 12.87 -11.54
C ASN A 324 3.75 12.61 -10.41
N ILE A 325 3.45 13.14 -9.22
CA ILE A 325 4.32 13.03 -8.05
C ILE A 325 4.37 11.59 -7.52
N GLY A 326 3.28 10.82 -7.69
CA GLY A 326 3.19 9.40 -7.29
C GLY A 326 4.12 8.48 -8.06
N THR A 327 4.64 8.93 -9.22
CA THR A 327 5.70 8.27 -9.98
C THR A 327 7.06 8.93 -9.77
N ALA A 328 7.14 10.27 -9.81
CA ALA A 328 8.41 11.00 -9.76
C ALA A 328 9.14 10.82 -8.42
N ALA A 329 8.43 10.88 -7.29
CA ALA A 329 9.04 10.74 -5.97
C ALA A 329 9.57 9.31 -5.69
N PRO A 330 8.85 8.23 -6.01
CA PRO A 330 9.41 6.87 -5.92
C PRO A 330 10.63 6.66 -6.81
N LEU A 331 10.63 7.17 -8.03
CA LEU A 331 11.80 7.06 -8.92
C LEU A 331 13.02 7.76 -8.35
N LEU A 332 12.86 8.93 -7.71
CA LEU A 332 13.94 9.61 -7.03
C LEU A 332 14.51 8.76 -5.89
N ALA A 333 13.63 8.21 -5.04
CA ALA A 333 14.02 7.31 -3.95
C ALA A 333 14.78 6.08 -4.48
N GLY A 334 14.27 5.47 -5.55
CA GLY A 334 14.88 4.29 -6.15
C GLY A 334 16.21 4.55 -6.83
N LEU A 335 16.38 5.68 -7.50
CA LEU A 335 17.67 6.07 -8.13
C LEU A 335 18.74 6.36 -7.06
N ASN A 336 18.38 7.05 -5.97
CA ASN A 336 19.28 7.27 -4.83
C ASN A 336 19.69 5.94 -4.18
N ALA A 337 18.71 5.08 -3.91
CA ALA A 337 18.92 3.74 -3.35
C ALA A 337 19.83 2.89 -4.25
N ALA A 338 19.56 2.86 -5.56
CA ALA A 338 20.34 2.10 -6.52
C ALA A 338 21.78 2.62 -6.62
N ALA A 339 21.98 3.94 -6.61
CA ALA A 339 23.30 4.54 -6.65
C ALA A 339 24.15 4.15 -5.42
N ASP A 340 23.54 4.13 -4.24
CA ASP A 340 24.23 3.72 -3.02
C ASP A 340 24.53 2.22 -3.01
N LEU A 341 23.56 1.39 -3.41
CA LEU A 341 23.78 -0.07 -3.57
C LEU A 341 24.85 -0.40 -4.62
N ALA A 342 25.00 0.45 -5.65
CA ALA A 342 26.06 0.28 -6.64
C ALA A 342 27.45 0.54 -6.06
N ARG A 343 27.61 1.52 -5.15
CA ARG A 343 28.85 1.74 -4.40
C ARG A 343 29.18 0.53 -3.53
N GLU A 344 28.20 0.00 -2.80
CA GLU A 344 28.34 -1.21 -1.97
C GLU A 344 28.72 -2.46 -2.81
N ALA A 345 28.24 -2.52 -4.07
CA ALA A 345 28.55 -3.60 -5.00
C ALA A 345 29.84 -3.38 -5.80
N ASN A 346 30.66 -2.33 -5.50
CA ASN A 346 31.85 -1.93 -6.26
C ASN A 346 31.56 -1.69 -7.76
N ARG A 347 30.50 -0.93 -8.06
CA ARG A 347 30.05 -0.55 -9.41
C ARG A 347 30.01 0.98 -9.57
N PRO A 348 31.17 1.69 -9.51
CA PRO A 348 31.18 3.15 -9.46
C PRO A 348 30.55 3.80 -10.70
N GLN A 349 30.72 3.21 -11.90
CA GLN A 349 30.14 3.76 -13.12
C GLN A 349 28.59 3.73 -13.09
N ASP A 350 28.01 2.69 -12.53
CA ASP A 350 26.55 2.60 -12.33
C ASP A 350 26.12 3.64 -11.28
N ALA A 351 26.84 3.74 -10.16
CA ALA A 351 26.56 4.72 -9.12
C ALA A 351 26.55 6.16 -9.65
N ASP A 352 27.59 6.54 -10.44
CA ASP A 352 27.69 7.87 -11.03
C ASP A 352 26.56 8.16 -12.01
N ARG A 353 26.21 7.18 -12.85
CA ARG A 353 25.12 7.31 -13.82
C ARG A 353 23.79 7.57 -13.14
N TRP A 354 23.47 6.79 -12.12
CA TRP A 354 22.20 6.93 -11.40
C TRP A 354 22.19 8.15 -10.47
N THR A 355 23.30 8.54 -9.87
CA THR A 355 23.43 9.82 -9.15
C THR A 355 23.11 11.01 -10.04
N ARG A 356 23.67 11.03 -11.28
CA ARG A 356 23.34 12.10 -12.25
C ARG A 356 21.86 12.10 -12.63
N ALA A 357 21.25 10.92 -12.80
CA ALA A 357 19.83 10.80 -13.08
C ALA A 357 18.96 11.27 -11.90
N ALA A 358 19.31 10.89 -10.68
CA ALA A 358 18.63 11.33 -9.45
C ALA A 358 18.68 12.86 -9.30
N ARG A 359 19.86 13.48 -9.54
CA ARG A 359 19.99 14.95 -9.50
C ARG A 359 19.13 15.65 -10.56
N ARG A 360 19.09 15.13 -11.79
CA ARG A 360 18.21 15.66 -12.84
C ARG A 360 16.75 15.56 -12.46
N LEU A 361 16.33 14.44 -11.90
CA LEU A 361 14.96 14.23 -11.45
C LEU A 361 14.61 15.13 -10.25
N SER A 362 15.51 15.26 -9.28
CA SER A 362 15.34 16.17 -8.13
C SER A 362 15.21 17.63 -8.58
N ALA A 363 16.03 18.08 -9.53
CA ALA A 363 15.93 19.41 -10.12
C ALA A 363 14.59 19.61 -10.86
N GLY A 364 14.15 18.61 -11.65
CA GLY A 364 12.86 18.63 -12.33
C GLY A 364 11.68 18.73 -11.35
N ILE A 365 11.71 17.95 -10.25
CA ILE A 365 10.71 18.00 -9.19
C ILE A 365 10.71 19.39 -8.54
N SER A 366 11.86 19.92 -8.18
CA SER A 366 11.98 21.25 -7.55
C SER A 366 11.49 22.37 -8.47
N THR A 367 11.74 22.28 -9.77
CA THR A 367 11.31 23.30 -10.73
C THR A 367 9.82 23.23 -11.05
N ARG A 368 9.24 22.04 -11.12
CA ARG A 368 7.89 21.85 -11.66
C ARG A 368 6.83 21.50 -10.63
N PHE A 369 7.15 20.80 -9.53
CA PHE A 369 6.19 20.43 -8.49
C PHE A 369 6.21 21.38 -7.29
N LEU A 370 7.37 21.84 -6.85
CA LEU A 370 7.47 22.73 -5.68
C LEU A 370 6.64 24.01 -5.83
N PRO A 371 6.66 24.75 -6.97
CA PRO A 371 5.84 25.96 -7.14
C PRO A 371 4.33 25.69 -7.00
N LEU A 372 3.90 24.45 -7.28
CA LEU A 372 2.52 24.00 -7.15
C LEU A 372 2.23 23.40 -5.77
N GLY A 373 3.18 23.47 -4.81
CA GLY A 373 3.08 22.84 -3.50
C GLY A 373 2.92 21.33 -3.59
N TYR A 374 3.61 20.69 -4.55
CA TYR A 374 3.58 19.25 -4.81
C TYR A 374 2.19 18.69 -5.11
N GLN A 375 1.41 19.38 -5.94
CA GLN A 375 0.16 18.83 -6.49
C GLN A 375 0.43 17.54 -7.26
N ARG A 376 -0.65 16.79 -7.56
CA ARG A 376 -0.55 15.47 -8.18
C ARG A 376 0.22 15.48 -9.49
N THR A 377 -0.02 16.47 -10.37
CA THR A 377 0.60 16.58 -11.69
C THR A 377 1.24 17.94 -11.92
N VAL A 378 2.23 17.99 -12.82
CA VAL A 378 3.00 19.22 -13.13
C VAL A 378 2.20 20.29 -13.89
N ASP A 379 1.02 20.00 -14.37
CA ASP A 379 0.11 20.97 -14.99
C ASP A 379 -0.87 21.59 -13.97
N GLY A 380 -0.85 21.15 -12.71
CA GLY A 380 -1.67 21.66 -11.61
C GLY A 380 -3.17 21.35 -11.73
N ARG A 381 -3.58 20.48 -12.65
CA ARG A 381 -5.01 20.25 -12.95
C ARG A 381 -5.66 19.18 -12.08
N HIS A 382 -4.85 18.36 -11.42
CA HIS A 382 -5.32 17.16 -10.73
C HIS A 382 -5.29 17.27 -9.19
N GLY A 383 -5.23 18.51 -8.68
CA GLY A 383 -5.35 18.78 -7.25
C GLY A 383 -4.21 18.22 -6.39
N ARG A 384 -4.50 18.02 -5.11
CA ARG A 384 -3.57 17.42 -4.13
C ARG A 384 -3.58 15.91 -4.20
N ASP A 385 -2.46 15.32 -3.77
CA ASP A 385 -2.26 13.87 -3.74
C ASP A 385 -1.51 13.48 -2.47
N SER A 386 -1.96 12.41 -1.80
CA SER A 386 -1.26 11.87 -0.64
C SER A 386 0.17 11.39 -0.95
N ALA A 387 0.52 11.19 -2.23
CA ALA A 387 1.88 10.88 -2.68
C ALA A 387 2.90 12.00 -2.40
N VAL A 388 2.49 13.22 -2.01
CA VAL A 388 3.42 14.22 -1.49
C VAL A 388 4.24 13.67 -0.30
N ALA A 389 3.68 12.72 0.45
CA ALA A 389 4.36 12.03 1.54
C ALA A 389 5.60 11.24 1.07
N PHE A 390 5.66 10.84 -0.20
CA PHE A 390 6.82 10.13 -0.77
C PHE A 390 8.04 11.04 -0.99
N MET A 391 7.89 12.35 -0.85
CA MET A 391 9.00 13.31 -0.83
C MET A 391 9.69 13.41 0.54
N ALA A 392 9.18 12.74 1.57
CA ALA A 392 9.73 12.72 2.92
C ALA A 392 10.58 11.46 3.19
N PRO A 393 11.42 11.46 4.24
CA PRO A 393 11.97 10.22 4.78
C PRO A 393 10.86 9.21 5.13
N PRO A 394 11.08 7.90 4.94
CA PRO A 394 12.33 7.23 4.57
C PRO A 394 12.55 7.07 3.06
N PHE A 395 11.82 7.79 2.24
CA PHE A 395 11.91 7.68 0.78
C PHE A 395 12.96 8.63 0.22
N ASN A 396 12.84 9.91 0.54
CA ASN A 396 13.71 10.98 0.06
C ASN A 396 14.11 11.90 1.21
N GLU A 397 15.25 12.58 1.09
CA GLU A 397 15.58 13.70 1.95
C GLU A 397 14.53 14.81 1.76
N ALA A 398 14.00 15.32 2.87
CA ALA A 398 12.91 16.30 2.82
C ALA A 398 13.39 17.63 2.19
N PRO A 399 12.89 18.01 1.01
CA PRO A 399 13.26 19.28 0.41
C PRO A 399 12.64 20.47 1.18
N SER A 400 13.21 21.67 0.97
CA SER A 400 12.63 22.90 1.51
C SER A 400 11.17 23.07 1.03
N GLY A 401 10.30 23.56 1.92
CA GLY A 401 8.87 23.74 1.61
C GLY A 401 8.00 22.49 1.76
N LEU A 402 8.57 21.30 1.88
CA LEU A 402 7.78 20.04 2.01
C LEU A 402 6.88 20.07 3.25
N ALA A 403 7.36 20.60 4.37
CA ALA A 403 6.60 20.65 5.61
C ALA A 403 5.25 21.38 5.46
N GLY A 404 5.25 22.53 4.78
CA GLY A 404 4.03 23.27 4.45
C GLY A 404 3.13 22.56 3.46
N ALA A 405 3.72 21.89 2.46
CA ALA A 405 2.98 21.12 1.48
C ALA A 405 2.26 19.90 2.12
N LEU A 406 2.94 19.18 3.03
CA LEU A 406 2.32 18.10 3.81
C LEU A 406 1.14 18.60 4.64
N ASP A 407 1.32 19.71 5.38
CA ASP A 407 0.26 20.27 6.22
C ASP A 407 -0.94 20.74 5.40
N THR A 408 -0.70 21.36 4.25
CA THR A 408 -1.76 21.83 3.36
C THR A 408 -2.50 20.65 2.72
N THR A 409 -1.76 19.70 2.17
CA THR A 409 -2.37 18.51 1.55
C THR A 409 -3.17 17.70 2.56
N TYR A 410 -2.65 17.50 3.77
CA TYR A 410 -3.40 16.81 4.83
C TYR A 410 -4.74 17.48 5.11
N ARG A 411 -4.77 18.80 5.27
CA ARG A 411 -6.01 19.55 5.55
C ARG A 411 -7.01 19.46 4.40
N GLU A 412 -6.54 19.53 3.15
CA GLU A 412 -7.40 19.48 1.97
C GLU A 412 -7.94 18.07 1.67
N LEU A 413 -7.23 17.02 2.08
CA LEU A 413 -7.65 15.63 1.88
C LEU A 413 -8.41 15.03 3.08
N LEU A 414 -8.48 15.75 4.20
CA LEU A 414 -9.09 15.26 5.43
C LEU A 414 -10.61 15.15 5.28
N LEU A 415 -11.14 13.98 5.55
CA LEU A 415 -12.56 13.67 5.53
C LEU A 415 -13.19 13.81 6.94
N PRO A 416 -14.51 13.98 7.03
CA PRO A 416 -15.20 14.08 8.32
C PRO A 416 -15.01 12.87 9.25
N ASN A 417 -14.71 11.69 8.71
CA ASN A 417 -14.39 10.48 9.49
C ASN A 417 -12.96 10.48 10.07
N GLY A 418 -12.16 11.53 9.83
CA GLY A 418 -10.82 11.73 10.37
C GLY A 418 -9.67 11.14 9.56
N GLY A 419 -9.94 10.42 8.47
CA GLY A 419 -8.92 9.88 7.55
C GLY A 419 -8.86 10.66 6.24
N LEU A 420 -7.96 10.26 5.34
CA LEU A 420 -7.71 10.96 4.09
C LEU A 420 -8.31 10.23 2.88
N THR A 421 -8.85 11.01 1.94
CA THR A 421 -8.99 10.56 0.56
C THR A 421 -7.61 10.50 -0.11
N PRO A 422 -7.38 9.64 -1.13
CA PRO A 422 -6.08 9.58 -1.83
C PRO A 422 -5.67 10.92 -2.44
N GLY A 423 -6.64 11.67 -2.94
CA GLY A 423 -6.47 12.99 -3.52
C GLY A 423 -7.79 13.71 -3.73
N ASN A 424 -7.73 14.96 -4.17
CA ASN A 424 -8.89 15.79 -4.45
C ASN A 424 -9.02 16.17 -5.93
N ASP A 425 -8.51 15.31 -6.83
CA ASP A 425 -8.71 15.44 -8.27
C ASP A 425 -10.21 15.55 -8.59
N PRO A 426 -10.65 16.63 -9.26
CA PRO A 426 -12.07 16.80 -9.62
C PRO A 426 -12.63 15.69 -10.52
N GLY A 427 -11.78 15.01 -11.27
CA GLY A 427 -12.15 13.88 -12.13
C GLY A 427 -12.23 12.53 -11.40
N ALA A 428 -11.65 12.42 -10.22
CA ALA A 428 -11.64 11.18 -9.44
C ALA A 428 -12.82 11.15 -8.46
N ARG A 429 -13.50 10.01 -8.39
CA ARG A 429 -14.66 9.81 -7.51
C ARG A 429 -14.32 8.81 -6.42
N TRP A 430 -13.64 9.27 -5.38
CA TRP A 430 -13.28 8.44 -4.23
C TRP A 430 -14.43 8.19 -3.25
N GLY A 431 -15.54 8.95 -3.39
CA GLY A 431 -16.66 8.92 -2.46
C GLY A 431 -16.28 9.43 -1.06
N ALA A 432 -17.07 9.07 -0.05
CA ALA A 432 -16.83 9.43 1.36
C ALA A 432 -15.92 8.42 2.08
N TYR A 433 -15.08 7.68 1.34
CA TYR A 433 -14.17 6.69 1.92
C TYR A 433 -12.82 7.32 2.22
N ALA A 434 -12.36 7.18 3.47
CA ALA A 434 -10.96 7.39 3.79
C ALA A 434 -10.15 6.14 3.41
N TRP A 435 -8.96 6.36 2.86
CA TRP A 435 -8.04 5.28 2.51
C TRP A 435 -6.96 5.16 3.58
N THR A 436 -6.88 4.00 4.17
CA THR A 436 -5.95 3.76 5.27
C THR A 436 -4.49 3.85 4.85
N PRO A 437 -4.05 3.36 3.66
CA PRO A 437 -2.67 3.58 3.22
C PRO A 437 -2.37 5.07 3.01
N SER A 438 -3.26 5.83 2.34
CA SER A 438 -3.08 7.28 2.15
C SER A 438 -2.94 8.04 3.46
N THR A 439 -3.73 7.66 4.47
CA THR A 439 -3.65 8.23 5.81
C THR A 439 -2.34 7.84 6.50
N ALA A 440 -1.93 6.57 6.40
CA ALA A 440 -0.71 6.05 7.01
C ALA A 440 0.57 6.65 6.41
N PHE A 441 0.57 7.06 5.13
CA PHE A 441 1.71 7.79 4.53
C PHE A 441 2.07 9.05 5.30
N PHE A 442 1.07 9.80 5.78
CA PHE A 442 1.32 11.01 6.56
C PHE A 442 1.89 10.71 7.93
N ALA A 443 1.49 9.60 8.56
CA ALA A 443 2.12 9.16 9.80
C ALA A 443 3.61 8.89 9.58
N LEU A 444 3.96 8.16 8.51
CA LEU A 444 5.35 7.85 8.18
C LEU A 444 6.16 9.12 7.82
N ALA A 445 5.60 9.98 6.95
CA ALA A 445 6.26 11.22 6.54
C ALA A 445 6.49 12.20 7.71
N TRP A 446 5.53 12.34 8.61
CA TRP A 446 5.71 13.19 9.78
C TRP A 446 6.67 12.61 10.82
N ALA A 447 6.72 11.29 10.98
CA ALA A 447 7.77 10.66 11.78
C ALA A 447 9.16 10.97 11.20
N GLY A 448 9.33 10.81 9.88
CA GLY A 448 10.59 11.08 9.18
C GLY A 448 10.98 12.57 9.11
N THR A 449 10.03 13.50 9.27
CA THR A 449 10.29 14.95 9.26
C THR A 449 10.30 15.59 10.66
N GLY A 450 10.49 14.78 11.72
CA GLY A 450 10.67 15.27 13.09
C GLY A 450 9.37 15.78 13.75
N ARG A 451 8.21 15.24 13.37
CA ARG A 451 6.89 15.61 13.92
C ARG A 451 6.18 14.41 14.57
N PRO A 452 6.78 13.78 15.59
CA PRO A 452 6.33 12.50 16.14
C PRO A 452 4.92 12.58 16.75
N GLU A 453 4.50 13.70 17.32
CA GLU A 453 3.14 13.82 17.88
C GLU A 453 2.07 13.81 16.76
N LYS A 454 2.31 14.51 15.64
CA LYS A 454 1.41 14.46 14.47
C LYS A 454 1.36 13.06 13.89
N ALA A 455 2.52 12.46 13.70
CA ALA A 455 2.66 11.08 13.22
C ALA A 455 1.89 10.10 14.11
N GLY A 456 2.08 10.20 15.43
CA GLY A 456 1.41 9.36 16.42
C GLY A 456 -0.11 9.46 16.35
N ARG A 457 -0.67 10.69 16.31
CA ARG A 457 -2.13 10.89 16.23
C ARG A 457 -2.74 10.27 14.97
N VAL A 458 -2.09 10.45 13.82
CA VAL A 458 -2.60 9.90 12.56
C VAL A 458 -2.47 8.38 12.54
N LEU A 459 -1.35 7.85 13.03
CA LEU A 459 -1.18 6.41 13.15
C LEU A 459 -2.22 5.80 14.09
N ASP A 460 -2.48 6.41 15.24
CA ASP A 460 -3.49 5.94 16.18
C ASP A 460 -4.90 5.94 15.56
N TRP A 461 -5.21 6.94 14.72
CA TRP A 461 -6.44 6.89 13.93
C TRP A 461 -6.47 5.66 13.02
N VAL A 462 -5.43 5.39 12.22
CA VAL A 462 -5.34 4.19 11.36
C VAL A 462 -5.54 2.92 12.19
N LEU A 463 -4.81 2.79 13.31
CA LEU A 463 -4.87 1.62 14.17
C LEU A 463 -6.22 1.46 14.88
N SER A 464 -6.96 2.56 15.13
CA SER A 464 -8.31 2.51 15.69
C SER A 464 -9.36 1.97 14.71
N LYS A 465 -9.03 1.93 13.40
CA LYS A 465 -9.92 1.47 12.32
C LYS A 465 -9.73 0.00 11.95
N ARG A 466 -9.12 -0.78 12.83
CA ARG A 466 -9.07 -2.24 12.69
C ARG A 466 -10.46 -2.84 12.79
N ASN A 467 -10.70 -3.90 12.03
CA ASN A 467 -11.97 -4.63 12.12
C ASN A 467 -12.06 -5.50 13.38
N ALA A 468 -13.14 -6.29 13.52
CA ALA A 468 -13.39 -7.13 14.69
C ALA A 468 -12.27 -8.16 14.98
N LEU A 469 -11.52 -8.59 13.97
CA LEU A 469 -10.37 -9.48 14.11
C LEU A 469 -9.03 -8.74 14.30
N GLY A 470 -9.06 -7.41 14.34
CA GLY A 470 -7.85 -6.59 14.50
C GLY A 470 -7.10 -6.34 13.19
N GLU A 471 -7.68 -6.68 12.05
CA GLU A 471 -7.05 -6.48 10.74
C GLU A 471 -7.27 -5.06 10.20
N LEU A 472 -6.27 -4.54 9.51
CA LEU A 472 -6.34 -3.24 8.83
C LEU A 472 -6.95 -3.42 7.43
N SER A 473 -8.06 -2.71 7.19
CA SER A 473 -8.74 -2.70 5.89
C SER A 473 -8.13 -1.66 4.95
N GLU A 474 -8.48 -1.75 3.65
CA GLU A 474 -8.09 -0.76 2.65
C GLU A 474 -8.75 0.60 2.90
N LYS A 475 -10.02 0.59 3.29
CA LYS A 475 -10.86 1.79 3.39
C LYS A 475 -11.61 1.85 4.71
N VAL A 476 -12.05 3.07 5.01
CA VAL A 476 -12.97 3.36 6.12
C VAL A 476 -14.13 4.15 5.55
N ASP A 477 -15.35 3.73 5.78
CA ASP A 477 -16.56 4.39 5.26
C ASP A 477 -16.83 5.73 5.97
N GLY A 478 -17.81 6.48 5.46
CA GLY A 478 -18.20 7.78 6.03
C GLY A 478 -18.72 7.71 7.48
N LYS A 479 -19.06 6.51 7.97
CA LYS A 479 -19.46 6.26 9.37
C LYS A 479 -18.29 5.80 10.25
N GLY A 480 -17.06 5.78 9.70
CA GLY A 480 -15.85 5.39 10.42
C GLY A 480 -15.66 3.87 10.57
N ARG A 481 -16.36 3.04 9.78
CA ARG A 481 -16.25 1.58 9.83
C ARG A 481 -15.27 1.05 8.80
N PRO A 482 -14.48 0.00 9.14
CA PRO A 482 -13.63 -0.70 8.18
C PRO A 482 -14.43 -1.17 6.95
N SER A 483 -13.86 -1.00 5.78
CA SER A 483 -14.52 -1.31 4.50
C SER A 483 -13.48 -1.81 3.49
N SER A 484 -13.96 -2.48 2.43
CA SER A 484 -13.13 -3.13 1.42
C SER A 484 -12.36 -4.32 1.99
N VAL A 485 -11.24 -4.72 1.36
CA VAL A 485 -10.44 -5.89 1.75
C VAL A 485 -9.75 -5.68 3.10
N ALA A 486 -9.72 -6.71 3.94
CA ALA A 486 -8.95 -6.79 5.17
C ALA A 486 -8.44 -8.23 5.40
N PRO A 487 -7.14 -8.42 5.70
CA PRO A 487 -6.11 -7.37 5.77
C PRO A 487 -5.68 -6.83 4.40
N LEU A 488 -5.22 -5.58 4.37
CA LEU A 488 -4.45 -5.04 3.26
C LEU A 488 -2.96 -5.02 3.62
N ALA A 489 -2.14 -5.72 2.83
CA ALA A 489 -0.69 -5.83 3.07
C ALA A 489 -0.01 -4.46 3.10
N TRP A 490 -0.39 -3.58 2.18
CA TRP A 490 0.19 -2.25 2.06
C TRP A 490 -0.09 -1.38 3.29
N THR A 491 -1.34 -1.31 3.78
CA THR A 491 -1.65 -0.59 5.02
C THR A 491 -0.88 -1.17 6.21
N GLY A 492 -0.86 -2.51 6.33
CA GLY A 492 -0.15 -3.19 7.40
C GLY A 492 1.34 -2.86 7.43
N SER A 493 1.99 -2.87 6.26
CA SER A 493 3.42 -2.58 6.15
C SER A 493 3.76 -1.11 6.45
N ILE A 494 2.96 -0.15 5.95
CA ILE A 494 3.15 1.27 6.24
C ILE A 494 2.97 1.53 7.74
N ALA A 495 1.94 0.94 8.36
CA ALA A 495 1.69 1.10 9.79
C ALA A 495 2.86 0.54 10.64
N VAL A 496 3.41 -0.63 10.27
CA VAL A 496 4.59 -1.20 10.93
C VAL A 496 5.81 -0.29 10.78
N LEU A 497 6.09 0.20 9.57
CA LEU A 497 7.19 1.14 9.33
C LEU A 497 7.02 2.45 10.12
N ALA A 498 5.81 2.98 10.21
CA ALA A 498 5.53 4.18 11.01
C ALA A 498 5.74 3.92 12.51
N LEU A 499 5.37 2.74 13.02
CA LEU A 499 5.66 2.34 14.41
C LEU A 499 7.16 2.25 14.66
N VAL A 500 7.93 1.64 13.74
CA VAL A 500 9.39 1.56 13.82
C VAL A 500 10.00 2.97 13.84
N ALA A 501 9.53 3.85 12.95
CA ALA A 501 10.04 5.22 12.87
C ALA A 501 9.77 6.05 14.15
N LEU A 502 8.69 5.74 14.88
CA LEU A 502 8.32 6.40 16.12
C LEU A 502 9.05 5.86 17.37
N GLU A 503 9.70 4.71 17.28
CA GLU A 503 10.41 4.11 18.43
C GLU A 503 11.87 4.56 18.59
N GLY A 504 12.46 5.16 17.58
CA GLY A 504 13.89 5.42 17.59
C GLY A 504 14.32 6.64 16.78
N THR A 505 15.46 6.51 16.14
CA THR A 505 16.09 7.57 15.33
C THR A 505 15.45 7.79 13.95
N GLY A 506 14.30 7.18 13.71
CA GLY A 506 13.65 7.14 12.39
C GLY A 506 14.11 5.96 11.54
N LEU A 507 13.58 5.87 10.32
CA LEU A 507 14.02 4.92 9.31
C LEU A 507 15.13 5.56 8.45
N PRO A 508 16.12 4.79 7.99
CA PRO A 508 17.16 5.32 7.12
C PRO A 508 16.58 5.76 5.78
N THR A 509 17.18 6.79 5.18
CA THR A 509 16.79 7.36 3.89
C THR A 509 17.95 7.21 2.91
N PRO A 510 17.71 6.75 1.66
CA PRO A 510 18.76 6.69 0.66
C PRO A 510 19.40 8.06 0.44
N PRO A 511 20.74 8.20 0.57
CA PRO A 511 21.40 9.49 0.48
C PRO A 511 21.32 10.06 -0.94
N LEU A 512 21.04 11.34 -1.05
CA LEU A 512 21.29 12.06 -2.29
C LEU A 512 22.80 12.11 -2.52
N GLY A 513 23.29 11.37 -3.49
CA GLY A 513 24.71 11.25 -3.73
C GLY A 513 25.43 12.59 -3.94
N PRO A 514 26.73 12.68 -3.59
CA PRO A 514 27.55 13.88 -3.65
C PRO A 514 27.66 14.50 -5.05
#